data_d8b3c72a1d12e097cbfe4e7e9c888f96
#
_entry.id   d8b3c72a1d12e097cbfe4e7e9c888f96
#
_cell.length_a   1.000
_cell.length_b   1.000
_cell.length_c   1.000
_cell.angle_alpha   90.00
_cell.angle_beta   90.00
_cell.angle_gamma   90.00
#
_symmetry.space_group_name_H-M   'P 1'
#
loop_
_entity.id
_entity.type
_entity.pdbx_description
1 polymer ?
#
loop_
_entity_poly.entity_id
_entity_poly.type
_entity_poly.pdbx_seq_one_letter_code
_entity_poly.pdbx_strand_id
1 'polypeptide(L)'
;MSNLLVLVRHGQSEWNKKNLFTGWRDPGLTEQGIAEAREAGQAMKARGLVFDVAFTSALSRAQETNRLMLEELGQTDIEIVKDQALNERDYGDLSGLNKDDARQKWGEEQVHIWRRSYDVPPPGGESLKMTAERVLPYYEKEILPRVLKGERVLVAAHGNSLRALVMLLDRLSQEEVLALNIATGAPIVYELDDRGNVLKKEMLIEREAH
;
A
#
# COMPACT_ATOMS: atom_id res chain seq x y z
N MET A 1 5.74 -22.74 13.22
CA MET A 1 4.73 -21.70 13.48
C MET A 1 4.68 -20.74 12.30
N SER A 2 3.50 -20.32 11.93
CA SER A 2 3.34 -19.30 10.91
C SER A 2 3.50 -17.90 11.51
N ASN A 3 4.05 -16.99 10.71
CA ASN A 3 4.26 -15.60 11.09
C ASN A 3 3.26 -14.72 10.31
N LEU A 4 2.57 -13.84 11.01
CA LEU A 4 1.49 -13.03 10.43
C LEU A 4 1.98 -11.69 9.90
N LEU A 5 1.66 -11.42 8.63
CA LEU A 5 1.86 -10.12 7.98
C LEU A 5 0.59 -9.76 7.21
N VAL A 6 0.03 -8.59 7.50
CA VAL A 6 -1.17 -8.11 6.80
C VAL A 6 -0.85 -6.80 6.10
N LEU A 7 -1.20 -6.71 4.81
CA LEU A 7 -1.02 -5.51 4.00
C LEU A 7 -2.39 -4.91 3.67
N VAL A 8 -2.53 -3.59 3.86
CA VAL A 8 -3.78 -2.88 3.54
C VAL A 8 -3.45 -1.57 2.84
N ARG A 9 -4.04 -1.35 1.66
CA ARG A 9 -3.97 -0.06 0.98
C ARG A 9 -4.95 0.91 1.64
N HIS A 10 -4.51 2.17 1.85
CA HIS A 10 -5.38 3.21 2.40
C HIS A 10 -6.71 3.31 1.66
N GLY A 11 -7.73 3.82 2.33
CA GLY A 11 -9.04 4.08 1.75
C GLY A 11 -9.00 5.16 0.66
N GLN A 12 -10.10 5.32 -0.06
CA GLN A 12 -10.18 6.34 -1.11
C GLN A 12 -9.78 7.72 -0.57
N SER A 13 -8.87 8.40 -1.27
CA SER A 13 -8.48 9.77 -0.95
C SER A 13 -9.25 10.78 -1.81
N GLU A 14 -9.23 12.05 -1.40
CA GLU A 14 -9.85 13.14 -2.16
C GLU A 14 -9.32 13.23 -3.59
N TRP A 15 -8.02 12.96 -3.79
CA TRP A 15 -7.42 13.02 -5.11
C TRP A 15 -7.66 11.76 -5.94
N ASN A 16 -7.85 10.59 -5.29
CA ASN A 16 -8.34 9.40 -6.01
C ASN A 16 -9.72 9.70 -6.62
N LYS A 17 -10.61 10.29 -5.82
CA LYS A 17 -11.96 10.65 -6.27
C LYS A 17 -11.94 11.65 -7.43
N LYS A 18 -11.01 12.61 -7.39
CA LYS A 18 -10.87 13.64 -8.43
C LYS A 18 -10.08 13.20 -9.65
N ASN A 19 -9.60 11.96 -9.69
CA ASN A 19 -8.77 11.43 -10.79
C ASN A 19 -7.46 12.21 -10.97
N LEU A 20 -6.83 12.62 -9.86
CA LEU A 20 -5.56 13.32 -9.87
C LEU A 20 -4.40 12.39 -9.55
N PHE A 21 -3.24 12.64 -10.14
CA PHE A 21 -2.00 12.00 -9.70
C PHE A 21 -1.65 12.50 -8.31
N THR A 22 -1.45 11.60 -7.36
CA THR A 22 -1.23 11.96 -5.96
C THR A 22 0.24 11.93 -5.55
N GLY A 23 0.86 10.78 -5.63
CA GLY A 23 2.25 10.61 -5.20
C GLY A 23 2.47 11.00 -3.75
N TRP A 24 3.42 11.90 -3.51
CA TRP A 24 3.79 12.37 -2.16
C TRP A 24 2.97 13.58 -1.68
N ARG A 25 2.05 14.09 -2.49
CA ARG A 25 1.06 15.07 -2.01
C ARG A 25 0.20 14.39 -0.95
N ASP A 26 -0.35 15.17 -0.05
CA ASP A 26 -0.96 14.66 1.17
C ASP A 26 -2.47 14.98 1.32
N PRO A 27 -3.31 14.60 0.32
CA PRO A 27 -4.76 14.73 0.49
C PRO A 27 -5.27 13.71 1.51
N GLY A 28 -6.35 14.07 2.20
CA GLY A 28 -7.00 13.20 3.17
C GLY A 28 -7.94 12.18 2.53
N LEU A 29 -8.56 11.37 3.39
CA LEU A 29 -9.57 10.39 2.98
C LEU A 29 -10.91 11.06 2.71
N THR A 30 -11.66 10.49 1.74
CA THR A 30 -13.07 10.83 1.56
C THR A 30 -13.91 10.09 2.61
N GLU A 31 -15.21 10.40 2.68
CA GLU A 31 -16.14 9.63 3.52
C GLU A 31 -16.14 8.15 3.15
N GLN A 32 -16.08 7.85 1.84
CA GLN A 32 -15.96 6.48 1.35
C GLN A 32 -14.65 5.84 1.82
N GLY A 33 -13.54 6.56 1.78
CA GLY A 33 -12.25 6.07 2.25
C GLY A 33 -12.24 5.76 3.74
N ILE A 34 -12.90 6.58 4.54
CA ILE A 34 -13.09 6.34 5.98
C ILE A 34 -13.91 5.06 6.19
N ALA A 35 -15.02 4.91 5.45
CA ALA A 35 -15.85 3.71 5.53
C ALA A 35 -15.06 2.45 5.14
N GLU A 36 -14.25 2.53 4.08
CA GLU A 36 -13.40 1.41 3.64
C GLU A 36 -12.37 1.01 4.70
N ALA A 37 -11.76 2.00 5.37
CA ALA A 37 -10.82 1.74 6.46
C ALA A 37 -11.51 1.04 7.64
N ARG A 38 -12.70 1.49 8.01
CA ARG A 38 -13.46 0.87 9.09
C ARG A 38 -13.91 -0.55 8.74
N GLU A 39 -14.36 -0.78 7.51
CA GLU A 39 -14.72 -2.12 7.03
C GLU A 39 -13.52 -3.07 7.07
N ALA A 40 -12.33 -2.58 6.69
CA ALA A 40 -11.10 -3.36 6.78
C ALA A 40 -10.82 -3.80 8.22
N GLY A 41 -10.93 -2.86 9.17
CA GLY A 41 -10.77 -3.15 10.60
C GLY A 41 -11.79 -4.16 11.11
N GLN A 42 -13.04 -4.00 10.72
CA GLN A 42 -14.13 -4.92 11.10
C GLN A 42 -13.90 -6.33 10.54
N ALA A 43 -13.46 -6.45 9.29
CA ALA A 43 -13.17 -7.73 8.67
C ALA A 43 -12.01 -8.45 9.38
N MET A 44 -10.96 -7.71 9.74
CA MET A 44 -9.83 -8.26 10.49
C MET A 44 -10.25 -8.68 11.91
N LYS A 45 -11.09 -7.90 12.56
CA LYS A 45 -11.64 -8.24 13.89
C LYS A 45 -12.47 -9.52 13.82
N ALA A 46 -13.34 -9.64 12.82
CA ALA A 46 -14.17 -10.83 12.63
C ALA A 46 -13.31 -12.08 12.40
N ARG A 47 -12.16 -11.92 11.76
CA ARG A 47 -11.17 -12.98 11.51
C ARG A 47 -10.33 -13.30 12.75
N GLY A 48 -10.47 -12.53 13.83
CA GLY A 48 -9.73 -12.73 15.07
C GLY A 48 -8.28 -12.29 15.02
N LEU A 49 -7.92 -11.36 14.12
CA LEU A 49 -6.54 -10.91 13.99
C LEU A 49 -6.13 -9.96 15.12
N VAL A 50 -4.96 -10.18 15.67
CA VAL A 50 -4.35 -9.35 16.72
C VAL A 50 -2.97 -8.93 16.23
N PHE A 51 -2.60 -7.67 16.44
CA PHE A 51 -1.32 -7.13 15.99
C PHE A 51 -0.47 -6.66 17.16
N ASP A 52 0.83 -6.76 17.00
CA ASP A 52 1.83 -6.26 17.96
C ASP A 52 2.41 -4.93 17.52
N VAL A 53 2.48 -4.70 16.21
CA VAL A 53 3.03 -3.49 15.62
C VAL A 53 2.33 -3.19 14.29
N ALA A 54 2.18 -1.90 13.98
CA ALA A 54 1.71 -1.43 12.69
C ALA A 54 2.73 -0.51 12.06
N PHE A 55 3.05 -0.74 10.79
CA PHE A 55 3.90 0.11 9.98
C PHE A 55 3.04 0.91 9.01
N THR A 56 3.36 2.18 8.82
CA THR A 56 2.67 3.03 7.84
C THR A 56 3.64 4.07 7.27
N SER A 57 3.16 4.81 6.26
CA SER A 57 3.99 5.82 5.60
C SER A 57 4.00 7.14 6.35
N ALA A 58 4.68 8.13 5.77
CA ALA A 58 4.69 9.51 6.27
C ALA A 58 3.48 10.33 5.78
N LEU A 59 2.57 9.71 5.01
CA LEU A 59 1.43 10.39 4.41
C LEU A 59 0.15 10.16 5.22
N SER A 60 -0.65 11.22 5.38
CA SER A 60 -1.80 11.21 6.29
C SER A 60 -2.88 10.20 5.93
N ARG A 61 -3.16 9.98 4.63
CA ARG A 61 -4.19 9.03 4.20
C ARG A 61 -3.91 7.60 4.64
N ALA A 62 -2.65 7.19 4.67
CA ALA A 62 -2.26 5.87 5.17
C ALA A 62 -2.29 5.82 6.69
N GLN A 63 -1.81 6.86 7.35
CA GLN A 63 -1.83 6.96 8.81
C GLN A 63 -3.26 6.96 9.36
N GLU A 64 -4.16 7.69 8.70
CA GLU A 64 -5.56 7.76 9.09
C GLU A 64 -6.26 6.42 8.88
N THR A 65 -6.00 5.75 7.74
CA THR A 65 -6.53 4.39 7.51
C THR A 65 -6.07 3.45 8.62
N ASN A 66 -4.78 3.51 8.98
CA ASN A 66 -4.21 2.70 10.06
C ASN A 66 -4.93 2.98 11.39
N ARG A 67 -5.11 4.24 11.73
CA ARG A 67 -5.80 4.65 12.96
C ARG A 67 -7.22 4.11 13.01
N LEU A 68 -7.97 4.24 11.93
CA LEU A 68 -9.36 3.78 11.86
C LEU A 68 -9.47 2.27 11.98
N MET A 69 -8.57 1.52 11.32
CA MET A 69 -8.53 0.07 11.43
C MET A 69 -8.25 -0.37 12.88
N LEU A 70 -7.28 0.27 13.53
CA LEU A 70 -6.92 -0.06 14.91
C LEU A 70 -8.05 0.27 15.89
N GLU A 71 -8.81 1.35 15.65
CA GLU A 71 -10.00 1.66 16.44
C GLU A 71 -11.04 0.54 16.34
N GLU A 72 -11.35 0.09 15.12
CA GLU A 72 -12.31 -0.99 14.92
C GLU A 72 -11.84 -2.31 15.53
N LEU A 73 -10.54 -2.58 15.49
CA LEU A 73 -9.93 -3.75 16.11
C LEU A 73 -9.89 -3.67 17.63
N GLY A 74 -10.03 -2.47 18.22
CA GLY A 74 -9.85 -2.26 19.66
C GLY A 74 -8.38 -2.40 20.07
N GLN A 75 -7.44 -2.13 19.18
CA GLN A 75 -6.00 -2.32 19.40
C GLN A 75 -5.24 -1.00 19.22
N THR A 76 -5.66 0.04 19.91
CA THR A 76 -5.09 1.39 19.74
C THR A 76 -3.77 1.60 20.49
N ASP A 77 -3.38 0.69 21.35
CA ASP A 77 -2.18 0.82 22.21
C ASP A 77 -0.93 0.14 21.64
N ILE A 78 -1.00 -0.40 20.41
CA ILE A 78 0.15 -1.06 19.82
C ILE A 78 1.17 -0.05 19.29
N GLU A 79 2.39 -0.51 19.10
CA GLU A 79 3.46 0.30 18.51
C GLU A 79 3.12 0.66 17.08
N ILE A 80 3.29 1.93 16.72
CA ILE A 80 3.09 2.42 15.34
C ILE A 80 4.40 3.00 14.85
N VAL A 81 4.91 2.49 13.72
CA VAL A 81 6.14 2.97 13.09
C VAL A 81 5.78 3.65 11.78
N LYS A 82 6.16 4.93 11.66
CA LYS A 82 5.90 5.75 10.47
C LYS A 82 7.22 5.99 9.75
N ASP A 83 7.26 5.71 8.45
CA ASP A 83 8.47 5.94 7.67
C ASP A 83 8.14 6.26 6.21
N GLN A 84 8.83 7.25 5.66
CA GLN A 84 8.63 7.67 4.26
C GLN A 84 9.02 6.58 3.26
N ALA A 85 9.80 5.58 3.66
CA ALA A 85 10.12 4.45 2.78
C ALA A 85 8.87 3.73 2.28
N LEU A 86 7.76 3.77 3.03
CA LEU A 86 6.49 3.18 2.64
C LEU A 86 5.56 4.14 1.89
N ASN A 87 6.01 5.37 1.60
CA ASN A 87 5.21 6.34 0.84
C ASN A 87 4.84 5.80 -0.54
N GLU A 88 3.80 6.40 -1.11
CA GLU A 88 3.41 6.12 -2.49
C GLU A 88 4.55 6.47 -3.45
N ARG A 89 4.50 5.88 -4.64
CA ARG A 89 5.36 6.25 -5.76
C ARG A 89 5.26 7.77 -5.97
N ASP A 90 6.40 8.42 -6.07
CA ASP A 90 6.45 9.86 -6.35
C ASP A 90 6.19 10.08 -7.84
N TYR A 91 5.12 10.80 -8.16
CA TYR A 91 4.76 11.11 -9.55
C TYR A 91 5.45 12.38 -10.07
N GLY A 92 6.27 13.07 -9.24
CA GLY A 92 7.04 14.23 -9.68
C GLY A 92 6.14 15.33 -10.26
N ASP A 93 6.44 15.76 -11.47
CA ASP A 93 5.73 16.84 -12.15
C ASP A 93 4.26 16.50 -12.50
N LEU A 94 3.89 15.22 -12.47
CA LEU A 94 2.50 14.81 -12.68
C LEU A 94 1.64 15.02 -11.42
N SER A 95 2.25 15.16 -10.25
CA SER A 95 1.51 15.26 -8.98
C SER A 95 0.58 16.47 -8.98
N GLY A 96 -0.69 16.23 -8.64
CA GLY A 96 -1.72 17.27 -8.64
C GLY A 96 -2.41 17.51 -9.97
N LEU A 97 -1.93 16.88 -11.06
CA LEU A 97 -2.56 17.02 -12.35
C LEU A 97 -3.68 16.00 -12.52
N ASN A 98 -4.75 16.43 -13.20
CA ASN A 98 -5.78 15.51 -13.66
C ASN A 98 -5.17 14.59 -14.72
N LYS A 99 -5.52 13.30 -14.66
CA LYS A 99 -4.94 12.31 -15.59
C LYS A 99 -5.27 12.60 -17.05
N ASP A 100 -6.45 13.14 -17.32
CA ASP A 100 -6.83 13.53 -18.68
C ASP A 100 -6.05 14.77 -19.16
N ASP A 101 -5.83 15.74 -18.28
CA ASP A 101 -5.03 16.94 -18.60
C ASP A 101 -3.56 16.55 -18.86
N ALA A 102 -3.02 15.59 -18.13
CA ALA A 102 -1.68 15.09 -18.37
C ALA A 102 -1.57 14.43 -19.75
N ARG A 103 -2.59 13.67 -20.16
CA ARG A 103 -2.63 13.06 -21.51
C ARG A 103 -2.65 14.11 -22.61
N GLN A 104 -3.35 15.23 -22.39
CA GLN A 104 -3.37 16.33 -23.35
C GLN A 104 -2.01 17.04 -23.43
N LYS A 105 -1.31 17.19 -22.30
CA LYS A 105 -0.03 17.90 -22.24
C LYS A 105 1.13 17.11 -22.83
N TRP A 106 1.23 15.81 -22.51
CA TRP A 106 2.36 14.97 -22.91
C TRP A 106 2.02 13.88 -23.92
N GLY A 107 0.75 13.71 -24.25
CA GLY A 107 0.27 12.66 -25.14
C GLY A 107 -0.14 11.42 -24.35
N GLU A 108 -1.13 10.73 -24.87
CA GLU A 108 -1.70 9.53 -24.25
C GLU A 108 -0.68 8.40 -24.11
N GLU A 109 0.13 8.19 -25.17
CA GLU A 109 1.16 7.14 -25.20
C GLU A 109 2.23 7.38 -24.13
N GLN A 110 2.73 8.62 -24.01
CA GLN A 110 3.77 8.95 -23.04
C GLN A 110 3.27 8.81 -21.61
N VAL A 111 2.04 9.26 -21.31
CA VAL A 111 1.45 9.12 -19.97
C VAL A 111 1.22 7.64 -19.66
N HIS A 112 0.78 6.85 -20.63
CA HIS A 112 0.62 5.40 -20.48
C HIS A 112 1.94 4.74 -20.13
N ILE A 113 3.03 5.10 -20.79
CA ILE A 113 4.38 4.60 -20.49
C ILE A 113 4.76 4.92 -19.06
N TRP A 114 4.59 6.17 -18.60
CA TRP A 114 4.91 6.55 -17.23
C TRP A 114 4.08 5.78 -16.18
N ARG A 115 2.83 5.52 -16.47
CA ARG A 115 1.93 4.82 -15.53
C ARG A 115 2.10 3.31 -15.53
N ARG A 116 2.44 2.72 -16.65
CA ARG A 116 2.35 1.27 -16.88
C ARG A 116 3.68 0.60 -17.24
N SER A 117 4.76 1.33 -17.36
CA SER A 117 6.08 0.71 -17.46
C SER A 117 6.67 0.51 -16.07
N TYR A 118 7.56 -0.47 -15.96
CA TYR A 118 8.19 -0.78 -14.68
C TYR A 118 9.30 0.21 -14.34
N ASP A 119 10.08 0.65 -15.32
CA ASP A 119 11.34 1.36 -15.11
C ASP A 119 11.44 2.76 -15.72
N VAL A 120 10.37 3.29 -16.31
CA VAL A 120 10.38 4.64 -16.90
C VAL A 120 9.70 5.62 -15.94
N PRO A 121 10.47 6.54 -15.29
CA PRO A 121 9.88 7.50 -14.36
C PRO A 121 9.25 8.69 -15.08
N PRO A 122 8.21 9.31 -14.50
CA PRO A 122 7.76 10.62 -14.97
C PRO A 122 8.79 11.69 -14.61
N PRO A 123 8.72 12.88 -15.23
CA PRO A 123 9.66 13.96 -14.92
C PRO A 123 9.68 14.29 -13.43
N GLY A 124 10.87 14.26 -12.83
CA GLY A 124 11.06 14.55 -11.42
C GLY A 124 10.50 13.52 -10.43
N GLY A 125 10.02 12.39 -10.93
CA GLY A 125 9.38 11.37 -10.10
C GLY A 125 10.06 10.01 -10.13
N GLU A 126 9.34 9.00 -9.64
CA GLU A 126 9.81 7.62 -9.56
C GLU A 126 9.11 6.71 -10.57
N SER A 127 9.85 5.72 -11.08
CA SER A 127 9.26 4.51 -11.68
C SER A 127 8.84 3.56 -10.56
N LEU A 128 8.07 2.53 -10.90
CA LEU A 128 7.76 1.47 -9.93
C LEU A 128 9.04 0.78 -9.44
N LYS A 129 10.02 0.59 -10.32
CA LYS A 129 11.33 0.04 -9.97
C LYS A 129 12.01 0.88 -8.88
N MET A 130 12.01 2.21 -9.04
CA MET A 130 12.61 3.12 -8.06
C MET A 130 11.85 3.08 -6.72
N THR A 131 10.53 2.99 -6.77
CA THR A 131 9.72 2.80 -5.57
C THR A 131 10.12 1.52 -4.84
N ALA A 132 10.27 0.41 -5.58
CA ALA A 132 10.69 -0.87 -5.01
C ALA A 132 12.10 -0.79 -4.42
N GLU A 133 13.02 -0.05 -5.03
CA GLU A 133 14.40 0.10 -4.55
C GLU A 133 14.49 0.76 -3.17
N ARG A 134 13.47 1.50 -2.73
CA ARG A 134 13.42 2.05 -1.37
C ARG A 134 12.51 1.26 -0.42
N VAL A 135 11.45 0.65 -0.94
CA VAL A 135 10.51 -0.13 -0.13
C VAL A 135 11.10 -1.48 0.30
N LEU A 136 11.72 -2.20 -0.63
CA LEU A 136 12.20 -3.57 -0.34
C LEU A 136 13.34 -3.62 0.66
N PRO A 137 14.37 -2.77 0.60
CA PRO A 137 15.39 -2.74 1.66
C PRO A 137 14.82 -2.40 3.03
N TYR A 138 13.84 -1.48 3.08
CA TYR A 138 13.16 -1.14 4.32
C TYR A 138 12.39 -2.34 4.89
N TYR A 139 11.65 -3.05 4.04
CA TYR A 139 10.94 -4.27 4.44
C TYR A 139 11.91 -5.31 5.01
N GLU A 140 13.01 -5.59 4.31
CA GLU A 140 13.99 -6.59 4.73
C GLU A 140 14.70 -6.23 6.04
N LYS A 141 14.93 -4.93 6.25
CA LYS A 141 15.68 -4.45 7.42
C LYS A 141 14.78 -4.19 8.64
N GLU A 142 13.59 -3.62 8.44
CA GLU A 142 12.76 -3.11 9.54
C GLU A 142 11.49 -3.94 9.79
N ILE A 143 10.87 -4.48 8.75
CA ILE A 143 9.59 -5.19 8.89
C ILE A 143 9.79 -6.69 9.03
N LEU A 144 10.47 -7.31 8.07
CA LEU A 144 10.64 -8.77 8.06
C LEU A 144 11.26 -9.32 9.34
N PRO A 145 12.32 -8.71 9.91
CA PRO A 145 12.88 -9.24 11.16
C PRO A 145 11.88 -9.31 12.30
N ARG A 146 10.94 -8.38 12.36
CA ARG A 146 9.89 -8.37 13.38
C ARG A 146 8.88 -9.49 13.15
N VAL A 147 8.50 -9.71 11.90
CA VAL A 147 7.63 -10.85 11.53
C VAL A 147 8.30 -12.18 11.91
N LEU A 148 9.59 -12.31 11.59
CA LEU A 148 10.35 -13.55 11.86
C LEU A 148 10.59 -13.80 13.36
N LYS A 149 10.49 -12.77 14.19
CA LYS A 149 10.53 -12.92 15.65
C LYS A 149 9.18 -13.36 16.23
N GLY A 150 8.17 -13.51 15.41
CA GLY A 150 6.83 -13.89 15.84
C GLY A 150 5.92 -12.74 16.17
N GLU A 151 6.34 -11.49 15.94
CA GLU A 151 5.45 -10.34 16.08
C GLU A 151 4.43 -10.35 14.93
N ARG A 152 3.20 -10.02 15.25
CA ARG A 152 2.10 -9.93 14.27
C ARG A 152 2.07 -8.52 13.73
N VAL A 153 2.27 -8.38 12.42
CA VAL A 153 2.56 -7.09 11.78
C VAL A 153 1.45 -6.67 10.81
N LEU A 154 0.99 -5.43 10.97
CA LEU A 154 0.07 -4.76 10.05
C LEU A 154 0.84 -3.69 9.29
N VAL A 155 0.64 -3.60 7.97
CA VAL A 155 1.20 -2.53 7.13
C VAL A 155 0.08 -1.82 6.42
N ALA A 156 -0.08 -0.53 6.70
CA ALA A 156 -1.04 0.34 6.01
C ALA A 156 -0.24 1.30 5.12
N ALA A 157 -0.37 1.14 3.80
CA ALA A 157 0.44 1.88 2.85
C ALA A 157 -0.32 2.21 1.56
N HIS A 158 0.37 2.21 0.44
CA HIS A 158 -0.13 2.75 -0.82
C HIS A 158 -0.10 1.73 -1.95
N GLY A 159 -0.82 2.03 -3.05
CA GLY A 159 -0.91 1.12 -4.18
C GLY A 159 0.44 0.65 -4.71
N ASN A 160 1.36 1.57 -4.97
CA ASN A 160 2.65 1.19 -5.55
C ASN A 160 3.66 0.67 -4.52
N SER A 161 3.70 1.21 -3.30
CA SER A 161 4.55 0.64 -2.26
C SER A 161 4.14 -0.79 -1.91
N LEU A 162 2.83 -1.06 -1.88
CA LEU A 162 2.33 -2.43 -1.66
C LEU A 162 2.55 -3.34 -2.86
N ARG A 163 2.47 -2.81 -4.10
CA ARG A 163 2.85 -3.60 -5.28
C ARG A 163 4.28 -4.12 -5.18
N ALA A 164 5.20 -3.28 -4.68
CA ALA A 164 6.58 -3.71 -4.47
C ALA A 164 6.68 -4.87 -3.48
N LEU A 165 5.95 -4.80 -2.36
CA LEU A 165 5.92 -5.85 -1.36
C LEU A 165 5.26 -7.13 -1.89
N VAL A 166 4.13 -7.02 -2.58
CA VAL A 166 3.44 -8.18 -3.17
C VAL A 166 4.30 -8.83 -4.24
N MET A 167 5.01 -8.03 -5.04
CA MET A 167 5.94 -8.55 -6.04
C MET A 167 7.00 -9.46 -5.39
N LEU A 168 7.58 -9.02 -4.28
CA LEU A 168 8.55 -9.81 -3.53
C LEU A 168 7.91 -11.07 -2.92
N LEU A 169 6.80 -10.90 -2.21
CA LEU A 169 6.16 -12.00 -1.47
C LEU A 169 5.59 -13.07 -2.41
N ASP A 170 4.91 -12.65 -3.46
CA ASP A 170 4.27 -13.56 -4.41
C ASP A 170 5.19 -13.98 -5.56
N ARG A 171 6.43 -13.46 -5.58
CA ARG A 171 7.44 -13.74 -6.63
C ARG A 171 6.92 -13.41 -8.03
N LEU A 172 6.34 -12.22 -8.16
CA LEU A 172 5.77 -11.76 -9.44
C LEU A 172 6.86 -11.26 -10.38
N SER A 173 6.65 -11.47 -11.68
CA SER A 173 7.45 -10.84 -12.74
C SER A 173 7.10 -9.35 -12.86
N GLN A 174 7.90 -8.61 -13.62
CA GLN A 174 7.60 -7.21 -13.92
C GLN A 174 6.26 -7.06 -14.63
N GLU A 175 5.93 -7.95 -15.55
CA GLU A 175 4.63 -7.93 -16.24
C GLU A 175 3.48 -8.19 -15.28
N GLU A 176 3.64 -9.18 -14.41
CA GLU A 176 2.60 -9.54 -13.43
C GLU A 176 2.32 -8.40 -12.44
N VAL A 177 3.37 -7.74 -11.93
CA VAL A 177 3.19 -6.64 -10.98
C VAL A 177 2.52 -5.43 -11.62
N LEU A 178 2.79 -5.17 -12.90
CA LEU A 178 2.13 -4.06 -13.62
C LEU A 178 0.64 -4.31 -13.82
N ALA A 179 0.24 -5.57 -13.95
CA ALA A 179 -1.16 -5.96 -14.07
C ALA A 179 -1.87 -6.07 -12.72
N LEU A 180 -1.13 -6.04 -11.62
CA LEU A 180 -1.70 -6.17 -10.28
C LEU A 180 -2.42 -4.88 -9.87
N ASN A 181 -3.65 -5.02 -9.42
CA ASN A 181 -4.41 -3.93 -8.81
C ASN A 181 -4.70 -4.28 -7.36
N ILE A 182 -4.39 -3.34 -6.46
CA ILE A 182 -4.65 -3.50 -5.03
C ILE A 182 -5.81 -2.58 -4.66
N ALA A 183 -6.89 -3.18 -4.17
CA ALA A 183 -8.08 -2.43 -3.80
C ALA A 183 -7.87 -1.65 -2.49
N THR A 184 -8.48 -0.49 -2.38
CA THR A 184 -8.48 0.32 -1.17
C THR A 184 -9.19 -0.41 -0.03
N GLY A 185 -8.62 -0.36 1.18
CA GLY A 185 -9.26 -0.92 2.37
C GLY A 185 -9.56 -2.42 2.30
N ALA A 186 -8.76 -3.19 1.56
CA ALA A 186 -8.95 -4.62 1.39
C ALA A 186 -7.74 -5.39 1.94
N PRO A 187 -7.82 -5.90 3.17
CA PRO A 187 -6.67 -6.57 3.79
C PRO A 187 -6.22 -7.82 3.05
N ILE A 188 -4.92 -7.94 2.86
CA ILE A 188 -4.25 -9.12 2.32
C ILE A 188 -3.49 -9.77 3.46
N VAL A 189 -3.90 -10.96 3.86
CA VAL A 189 -3.33 -11.68 5.00
C VAL A 189 -2.33 -12.70 4.52
N TYR A 190 -1.09 -12.58 4.98
CA TYR A 190 -0.02 -13.53 4.70
C TYR A 190 0.38 -14.29 5.95
N GLU A 191 0.58 -15.58 5.81
CA GLU A 191 1.28 -16.41 6.77
C GLU A 191 2.64 -16.76 6.15
N LEU A 192 3.74 -16.42 6.84
CA LEU A 192 5.09 -16.64 6.35
C LEU A 192 5.79 -17.73 7.14
N ASP A 193 6.73 -18.43 6.48
CA ASP A 193 7.59 -19.38 7.16
C ASP A 193 8.77 -18.66 7.88
N ASP A 194 9.69 -19.42 8.47
CA ASP A 194 10.83 -18.87 9.23
C ASP A 194 11.86 -18.16 8.35
N ARG A 195 11.73 -18.25 7.03
CA ARG A 195 12.60 -17.59 6.06
C ARG A 195 11.91 -16.42 5.36
N GLY A 196 10.65 -16.15 5.73
CA GLY A 196 9.87 -15.07 5.09
C GLY A 196 9.16 -15.49 3.81
N ASN A 197 9.13 -16.79 3.48
CA ASN A 197 8.39 -17.28 2.32
C ASN A 197 6.91 -17.42 2.64
N VAL A 198 6.06 -17.19 1.64
CA VAL A 198 4.61 -17.28 1.81
C VAL A 198 4.15 -18.74 1.92
N LEU A 199 3.52 -19.06 3.04
CA LEU A 199 2.86 -20.34 3.27
C LEU A 199 1.39 -20.26 2.86
N LYS A 200 0.73 -19.13 3.14
CA LYS A 200 -0.69 -18.93 2.86
C LYS A 200 -0.96 -17.45 2.61
N LYS A 201 -1.89 -17.18 1.70
CA LYS A 201 -2.36 -15.84 1.39
C LYS A 201 -3.88 -15.85 1.35
N GLU A 202 -4.52 -14.86 2.00
CA GLU A 202 -5.97 -14.74 2.03
C GLU A 202 -6.37 -13.28 1.86
N MET A 203 -7.37 -13.01 1.04
CA MET A 203 -7.96 -11.68 0.89
C MET A 203 -9.28 -11.64 1.65
N LEU A 204 -9.41 -10.71 2.60
CA LEU A 204 -10.60 -10.65 3.48
C LEU A 204 -11.79 -9.94 2.85
N ILE A 205 -11.53 -9.02 1.94
CA ILE A 205 -12.56 -8.23 1.27
C ILE A 205 -12.28 -8.23 -0.23
N GLU A 206 -13.31 -8.50 -1.04
CA GLU A 206 -13.24 -8.32 -2.48
C GLU A 206 -13.85 -6.97 -2.82
N ARG A 207 -13.08 -6.12 -3.52
CA ARG A 207 -13.51 -4.77 -3.88
C ARG A 207 -12.87 -4.41 -5.21
N GLU A 208 -13.58 -3.66 -6.06
CA GLU A 208 -12.99 -3.18 -7.29
C GLU A 208 -11.81 -2.26 -7.00
N ALA A 209 -10.70 -2.49 -7.69
CA ALA A 209 -9.51 -1.66 -7.57
C ALA A 209 -9.65 -0.40 -8.45
N HIS A 210 -9.23 0.72 -7.91
CA HIS A 210 -9.27 1.99 -8.61
C HIS A 210 -7.89 2.40 -9.14
#